data_9d7dc9d0c8748e38e83a0c88efdc8771
#
_entry.id   9d7dc9d0c8748e38e83a0c88efdc8771
#
_cell.length_a   1.000
_cell.length_b   1.000
_cell.length_c   1.000
_cell.angle_alpha   90.00
_cell.angle_beta   90.00
_cell.angle_gamma   90.00
#
_symmetry.space_group_name_H-M   'P 1'
#
loop_
_entity.id
_entity.type
_entity.pdbx_description
1 polymer ?
#
loop_
_entity_poly.entity_id
_entity_poly.type
_entity_poly.pdbx_seq_one_letter_code
_entity_poly.pdbx_strand_id
1 'polypeptide(L)'
;DPDNRRNFAEKYSKRFNVEIVPVETPEEVIRGSDVVHCATNTSVPLFDGNLLEPGQHITGMIGSNVQLVKSGYRSSRRREIDDRTAERADLIVCNLRETILTEEPGDLHEPIEKGLINFEDIYELGELGTDLCPGRTSDEQITYHKNTNGNGVADLGIAMRAYELAKDDGRGSWLEFAEPEDLPQEI
;
A
#
# COMPACT_ATOMS: atom_id res chain seq x y z
N ASP A 1 -20.04 6.10 2.06
CA ASP A 1 -21.49 5.81 1.91
C ASP A 1 -21.90 4.72 2.89
N PRO A 2 -22.86 5.00 3.83
CA PRO A 2 -23.28 4.07 4.88
C PRO A 2 -23.91 2.78 4.34
N ASP A 3 -24.65 2.85 3.23
CA ASP A 3 -25.29 1.67 2.64
C ASP A 3 -24.28 0.73 2.00
N ASN A 4 -23.33 1.26 1.25
CA ASN A 4 -22.26 0.47 0.68
C ASN A 4 -21.43 -0.23 1.77
N ARG A 5 -21.15 0.46 2.86
CA ARG A 5 -20.40 -0.08 4.00
C ARG A 5 -21.15 -1.25 4.66
N ARG A 6 -22.46 -1.10 4.92
CA ARG A 6 -23.31 -2.17 5.48
C ARG A 6 -23.42 -3.37 4.51
N ASN A 7 -23.68 -3.10 3.24
CA ASN A 7 -23.78 -4.14 2.21
C ASN A 7 -22.47 -4.92 2.05
N PHE A 8 -21.32 -4.22 2.12
CA PHE A 8 -20.01 -4.86 2.12
C PHE A 8 -19.85 -5.82 3.32
N ALA A 9 -20.13 -5.33 4.53
CA ALA A 9 -20.01 -6.11 5.75
C ALA A 9 -20.89 -7.37 5.70
N GLU A 10 -22.17 -7.24 5.34
CA GLU A 10 -23.10 -8.37 5.23
C GLU A 10 -22.65 -9.40 4.20
N LYS A 11 -22.31 -8.93 3.00
CA LYS A 11 -21.90 -9.80 1.89
C LYS A 11 -20.66 -10.62 2.23
N TYR A 12 -19.65 -9.96 2.76
CA TYR A 12 -18.34 -10.60 2.95
C TYR A 12 -18.24 -11.33 4.29
N SER A 13 -19.01 -10.96 5.33
CA SER A 13 -19.14 -11.78 6.53
C SER A 13 -19.67 -13.16 6.17
N LYS A 14 -20.72 -13.23 5.35
CA LYS A 14 -21.30 -14.50 4.88
C LYS A 14 -20.31 -15.28 4.01
N ARG A 15 -19.63 -14.60 3.09
CA ARG A 15 -18.74 -15.23 2.11
C ARG A 15 -17.53 -15.89 2.76
N PHE A 16 -16.94 -15.23 3.74
CA PHE A 16 -15.69 -15.67 4.36
C PHE A 16 -15.89 -16.31 5.74
N ASN A 17 -17.13 -16.36 6.23
CA ASN A 17 -17.47 -16.84 7.58
C ASN A 17 -16.61 -16.15 8.67
N VAL A 18 -16.51 -14.81 8.56
CA VAL A 18 -15.85 -13.94 9.54
C VAL A 18 -16.78 -12.80 9.92
N GLU A 19 -16.65 -12.27 11.11
CA GLU A 19 -17.38 -11.07 11.51
C GLU A 19 -16.73 -9.84 10.83
N ILE A 20 -17.54 -9.06 10.11
CA ILE A 20 -17.15 -7.76 9.56
C ILE A 20 -18.11 -6.73 10.12
N VAL A 21 -17.58 -5.81 10.93
CA VAL A 21 -18.36 -4.76 11.60
C VAL A 21 -18.20 -3.46 10.84
N PRO A 22 -19.28 -2.89 10.26
CA PRO A 22 -19.21 -1.58 9.64
C PRO A 22 -19.21 -0.49 10.72
N VAL A 23 -18.17 0.31 10.76
CA VAL A 23 -18.02 1.43 11.72
C VAL A 23 -18.19 2.79 11.03
N GLU A 24 -18.37 3.85 11.79
CA GLU A 24 -18.67 5.17 11.22
C GLU A 24 -17.47 6.08 11.09
N THR A 25 -16.49 5.92 11.96
CA THR A 25 -15.31 6.79 12.02
C THR A 25 -14.00 6.01 11.89
N PRO A 26 -12.93 6.66 11.42
CA PRO A 26 -11.59 6.05 11.42
C PRO A 26 -11.10 5.66 12.82
N GLU A 27 -11.45 6.44 13.84
CA GLU A 27 -11.09 6.16 15.23
C GLU A 27 -11.66 4.83 15.72
N GLU A 28 -12.88 4.48 15.30
CA GLU A 28 -13.49 3.19 15.61
C GLU A 28 -12.79 2.02 14.92
N VAL A 29 -12.18 2.27 13.74
CA VAL A 29 -11.35 1.26 13.06
C VAL A 29 -10.05 1.01 13.81
N ILE A 30 -9.38 2.08 14.28
CA ILE A 30 -8.04 2.00 14.85
C ILE A 30 -8.07 1.38 16.25
N ARG A 31 -9.05 1.79 17.07
CA ARG A 31 -9.11 1.37 18.48
C ARG A 31 -9.18 -0.15 18.62
N GLY A 32 -8.18 -0.73 19.29
CA GLY A 32 -8.09 -2.15 19.56
C GLY A 32 -7.86 -3.05 18.35
N SER A 33 -7.50 -2.47 17.19
CA SER A 33 -7.10 -3.24 16.02
C SER A 33 -5.61 -3.60 16.08
N ASP A 34 -5.27 -4.84 15.75
CA ASP A 34 -3.86 -5.25 15.60
C ASP A 34 -3.27 -4.73 14.29
N VAL A 35 -4.10 -4.66 13.23
CA VAL A 35 -3.69 -4.25 11.87
C VAL A 35 -4.65 -3.20 11.33
N VAL A 36 -4.12 -2.06 10.90
CA VAL A 36 -4.85 -0.99 10.20
C VAL A 36 -4.43 -0.99 8.74
N HIS A 37 -5.33 -1.45 7.87
CA HIS A 37 -5.06 -1.54 6.43
C HIS A 37 -5.75 -0.41 5.66
N CYS A 38 -4.96 0.55 5.18
CA CYS A 38 -5.43 1.66 4.35
C CYS A 38 -5.36 1.26 2.87
N ALA A 39 -6.52 1.10 2.24
CA ALA A 39 -6.63 0.72 0.83
C ALA A 39 -7.70 1.60 0.16
N THR A 40 -7.42 2.88 0.06
CA THR A 40 -8.37 3.88 -0.43
C THR A 40 -7.86 4.60 -1.68
N ASN A 41 -8.70 5.43 -2.27
CA ASN A 41 -8.31 6.36 -3.33
C ASN A 41 -8.30 7.82 -2.84
N THR A 42 -8.17 8.04 -1.54
CA THR A 42 -8.11 9.37 -0.93
C THR A 42 -6.95 10.20 -1.44
N SER A 43 -6.98 11.50 -1.19
CA SER A 43 -5.84 12.39 -1.41
C SER A 43 -5.41 13.11 -0.13
N VAL A 44 -6.01 12.74 1.00
CA VAL A 44 -5.75 13.32 2.33
C VAL A 44 -5.61 12.21 3.37
N PRO A 45 -4.88 12.42 4.46
CA PRO A 45 -4.78 11.46 5.54
C PRO A 45 -6.14 11.01 6.06
N LEU A 46 -6.27 9.74 6.39
CA LEU A 46 -7.51 9.10 6.81
C LEU A 46 -7.79 9.30 8.31
N PHE A 47 -6.75 9.44 9.11
CA PHE A 47 -6.81 9.53 10.56
C PHE A 47 -5.63 10.32 11.13
N ASP A 48 -5.73 10.68 12.41
CA ASP A 48 -4.64 11.26 13.20
C ASP A 48 -3.77 10.13 13.76
N GLY A 49 -2.48 10.12 13.43
CA GLY A 49 -1.52 9.14 13.92
C GLY A 49 -1.35 9.12 15.45
N ASN A 50 -1.84 10.13 16.16
CA ASN A 50 -1.88 10.10 17.62
C ASN A 50 -2.84 9.06 18.18
N LEU A 51 -3.79 8.58 17.39
CA LEU A 51 -4.75 7.54 17.76
C LEU A 51 -4.15 6.14 17.77
N LEU A 52 -3.00 5.94 17.16
CA LEU A 52 -2.35 4.64 17.11
C LEU A 52 -1.98 4.16 18.52
N GLU A 53 -2.15 2.87 18.74
CA GLU A 53 -1.86 2.18 19.98
C GLU A 53 -0.55 1.36 19.83
N PRO A 54 0.20 1.12 20.92
CA PRO A 54 1.36 0.24 20.89
C PRO A 54 1.03 -1.12 20.27
N GLY A 55 1.96 -1.66 19.49
CA GLY A 55 1.83 -2.98 18.87
C GLY A 55 1.11 -3.00 17.53
N GLN A 56 0.47 -1.92 17.12
CA GLN A 56 -0.28 -1.88 15.86
C GLN A 56 0.62 -1.95 14.62
N HIS A 57 0.10 -2.61 13.59
CA HIS A 57 0.68 -2.61 12.25
C HIS A 57 -0.17 -1.78 11.28
N ILE A 58 0.45 -0.86 10.58
CA ILE A 58 -0.20 -0.02 9.59
C ILE A 58 0.28 -0.40 8.19
N THR A 59 -0.65 -0.54 7.23
CA THR A 59 -0.32 -0.65 5.80
C THR A 59 -0.98 0.48 5.03
N GLY A 60 -0.21 1.24 4.26
CA GLY A 60 -0.71 2.25 3.32
C GLY A 60 -0.43 1.85 1.89
N MET A 61 -1.43 1.97 1.00
CA MET A 61 -1.35 1.51 -0.39
C MET A 61 -1.43 2.62 -1.44
N ILE A 62 -1.71 3.86 -1.02
CA ILE A 62 -1.95 4.93 -1.99
C ILE A 62 -0.73 5.15 -2.90
N GLY A 63 -0.98 5.14 -4.20
CA GLY A 63 0.07 5.44 -5.18
C GLY A 63 0.41 6.92 -5.24
N SER A 64 1.54 7.22 -5.86
CA SER A 64 1.97 8.59 -6.12
C SER A 64 1.12 9.27 -7.19
N ASN A 65 1.03 10.60 -7.10
CA ASN A 65 0.50 11.46 -8.14
C ASN A 65 1.49 12.61 -8.46
N VAL A 66 2.77 12.40 -8.19
CA VAL A 66 3.80 13.45 -8.29
C VAL A 66 3.83 14.13 -9.66
N GLN A 67 3.61 13.40 -10.74
CA GLN A 67 3.59 13.98 -12.09
C GLN A 67 2.42 14.96 -12.26
N LEU A 68 1.26 14.69 -11.65
CA LEU A 68 0.13 15.62 -11.65
C LEU A 68 0.42 16.86 -10.80
N VAL A 69 1.20 16.73 -9.74
CA VAL A 69 1.66 17.88 -8.94
C VAL A 69 2.68 18.70 -9.73
N LYS A 70 3.70 18.05 -10.30
CA LYS A 70 4.74 18.72 -11.11
C LYS A 70 4.18 19.44 -12.35
N SER A 71 3.12 18.91 -12.94
CA SER A 71 2.44 19.53 -14.07
C SER A 71 1.39 20.58 -13.67
N GLY A 72 1.17 20.82 -12.39
CA GLY A 72 0.23 21.83 -11.89
C GLY A 72 -1.24 21.39 -11.87
N TYR A 73 -1.55 20.14 -12.22
CA TYR A 73 -2.92 19.62 -12.16
C TYR A 73 -3.41 19.35 -10.73
N ARG A 74 -2.49 19.16 -9.79
CA ARG A 74 -2.77 18.94 -8.36
C ARG A 74 -1.88 19.86 -7.53
N SER A 75 -2.41 20.30 -6.39
CA SER A 75 -1.70 21.19 -5.47
C SER A 75 -0.87 20.43 -4.43
N SER A 76 -1.13 19.12 -4.24
CA SER A 76 -0.47 18.31 -3.22
C SER A 76 -0.34 16.86 -3.65
N ARG A 77 0.62 16.17 -3.04
CA ARG A 77 0.78 14.71 -3.17
C ARG A 77 -0.38 13.99 -2.50
N ARG A 78 -0.73 12.81 -3.03
CA ARG A 78 -1.73 11.93 -2.40
C ARG A 78 -1.15 11.30 -1.13
N ARG A 79 -2.02 11.17 -0.13
CA ARG A 79 -1.67 10.56 1.17
C ARG A 79 -2.84 9.76 1.73
N GLU A 80 -2.57 8.64 2.38
CA GLU A 80 -3.52 7.88 3.22
C GLU A 80 -3.24 8.10 4.70
N ILE A 81 -1.96 8.26 5.06
CA ILE A 81 -1.52 8.48 6.43
C ILE A 81 -0.90 9.87 6.60
N ASP A 82 -0.91 10.36 7.81
CA ASP A 82 -0.32 11.64 8.19
C ASP A 82 1.17 11.52 8.58
N ASP A 83 1.80 12.65 8.82
CA ASP A 83 3.20 12.71 9.25
C ASP A 83 3.39 12.04 10.61
N ARG A 84 2.39 12.16 11.49
CA ARG A 84 2.46 11.63 12.84
C ARG A 84 2.49 10.11 12.87
N THR A 85 1.78 9.46 11.96
CA THR A 85 1.87 7.99 11.78
C THR A 85 3.28 7.56 11.40
N ALA A 86 3.90 8.23 10.43
CA ALA A 86 5.27 7.92 10.02
C ALA A 86 6.28 8.18 11.16
N GLU A 87 6.13 9.29 11.89
CA GLU A 87 7.02 9.67 13.02
C GLU A 87 6.91 8.69 14.19
N ARG A 88 5.71 8.11 14.44
CA ARG A 88 5.48 7.17 15.54
C ARG A 88 5.83 5.73 15.20
N ALA A 89 6.04 5.41 13.93
CA ALA A 89 6.43 4.07 13.55
C ALA A 89 7.87 3.75 13.98
N ASP A 90 8.02 2.73 14.80
CA ASP A 90 9.33 2.22 15.27
C ASP A 90 10.05 1.45 14.16
N LEU A 91 9.32 0.93 13.19
CA LEU A 91 9.83 0.21 12.03
C LEU A 91 9.02 0.61 10.80
N ILE A 92 9.70 1.19 9.81
CA ILE A 92 9.11 1.52 8.51
C ILE A 92 9.71 0.62 7.44
N VAL A 93 8.84 0.00 6.65
CA VAL A 93 9.23 -0.87 5.53
C VAL A 93 8.53 -0.41 4.25
N CYS A 94 9.23 -0.46 3.15
CA CYS A 94 8.65 -0.24 1.81
C CYS A 94 9.03 -1.41 0.87
N ASN A 95 8.39 -1.48 -0.28
CA ASN A 95 8.72 -2.52 -1.26
C ASN A 95 10.11 -2.29 -1.87
N LEU A 96 10.41 -1.04 -2.23
CA LEU A 96 11.69 -0.62 -2.81
C LEU A 96 11.95 0.85 -2.45
N ARG A 97 13.07 1.14 -1.81
CA ARG A 97 13.43 2.51 -1.38
C ARG A 97 13.58 3.50 -2.54
N GLU A 98 14.07 3.04 -3.69
CA GLU A 98 14.22 3.88 -4.87
C GLU A 98 12.89 4.52 -5.30
N THR A 99 11.77 3.84 -5.08
CA THR A 99 10.44 4.39 -5.41
C THR A 99 10.05 5.60 -4.56
N ILE A 100 10.61 5.73 -3.35
CA ILE A 100 10.38 6.90 -2.51
C ILE A 100 10.97 8.16 -3.16
N LEU A 101 12.12 8.02 -3.81
CA LEU A 101 12.82 9.11 -4.49
C LEU A 101 12.25 9.40 -5.87
N THR A 102 11.83 8.38 -6.61
CA THR A 102 11.36 8.52 -8.00
C THR A 102 9.87 8.83 -8.09
N GLU A 103 9.06 8.21 -7.23
CA GLU A 103 7.60 8.34 -7.22
C GLU A 103 7.10 9.37 -6.20
N GLU A 104 7.93 9.77 -5.26
CA GLU A 104 7.63 10.75 -4.20
C GLU A 104 6.25 10.51 -3.54
N PRO A 105 5.97 9.31 -2.98
CA PRO A 105 4.70 9.04 -2.31
C PRO A 105 4.56 9.94 -1.08
N GLY A 106 3.46 10.71 -1.00
CA GLY A 106 3.28 11.73 0.04
C GLY A 106 3.37 11.19 1.47
N ASP A 107 2.98 9.93 1.68
CA ASP A 107 3.03 9.26 2.99
C ASP A 107 4.44 9.13 3.60
N LEU A 108 5.47 9.02 2.77
CA LEU A 108 6.88 8.92 3.20
C LEU A 108 7.72 10.12 2.77
N HIS A 109 7.51 10.60 1.54
CA HIS A 109 8.34 11.67 0.99
C HIS A 109 8.20 12.97 1.79
N GLU A 110 6.97 13.36 2.16
CA GLU A 110 6.76 14.58 2.94
C GLU A 110 7.33 14.53 4.36
N PRO A 111 7.17 13.45 5.16
CA PRO A 111 7.84 13.33 6.45
C PRO A 111 9.38 13.36 6.34
N ILE A 112 9.97 12.80 5.27
CA ILE A 112 11.40 12.89 4.99
C ILE A 112 11.80 14.35 4.69
N GLU A 113 11.10 15.04 3.80
CA GLU A 113 11.36 16.45 3.48
C GLU A 113 11.29 17.35 4.72
N LYS A 114 10.42 17.04 5.68
CA LYS A 114 10.26 17.75 6.95
C LYS A 114 11.28 17.34 8.02
N GLY A 115 12.09 16.32 7.77
CA GLY A 115 13.06 15.80 8.74
C GLY A 115 12.44 15.08 9.94
N LEU A 116 11.22 14.57 9.80
CA LEU A 116 10.52 13.82 10.85
C LEU A 116 10.96 12.35 10.89
N ILE A 117 11.35 11.79 9.75
CA ILE A 117 11.95 10.48 9.60
C ILE A 117 13.14 10.57 8.66
N ASN A 118 14.10 9.62 8.77
CA ASN A 118 15.23 9.55 7.86
C ASN A 118 15.01 8.50 6.80
N PHE A 119 15.41 8.79 5.56
CA PHE A 119 15.34 7.85 4.45
C PHE A 119 16.12 6.56 4.70
N GLU A 120 17.27 6.66 5.34
CA GLU A 120 18.18 5.55 5.65
C GLU A 120 17.61 4.59 6.70
N ASP A 121 16.63 5.03 7.52
CA ASP A 121 15.97 4.23 8.54
C ASP A 121 14.77 3.43 7.97
N ILE A 122 14.47 3.59 6.69
CA ILE A 122 13.42 2.85 6.01
C ILE A 122 14.00 1.59 5.38
N TYR A 123 13.47 0.43 5.73
CA TYR A 123 13.90 -0.86 5.20
C TYR A 123 13.11 -1.28 3.96
N GLU A 124 13.69 -2.15 3.16
CA GLU A 124 12.99 -2.81 2.07
C GLU A 124 12.37 -4.14 2.54
N LEU A 125 11.27 -4.52 1.92
CA LEU A 125 10.58 -5.77 2.26
C LEU A 125 11.50 -7.00 2.16
N GLY A 126 12.44 -7.00 1.22
CA GLY A 126 13.43 -8.05 1.05
C GLY A 126 14.49 -8.10 2.15
N GLU A 127 14.63 -7.06 2.96
CA GLU A 127 15.58 -7.00 4.08
C GLU A 127 15.02 -7.59 5.37
N LEU A 128 13.67 -7.73 5.46
CA LEU A 128 13.01 -8.27 6.65
C LEU A 128 13.43 -9.70 6.95
N GLY A 129 13.76 -9.95 8.24
CA GLY A 129 14.20 -11.25 8.70
C GLY A 129 15.65 -11.58 8.34
N THR A 130 16.40 -10.60 7.87
CA THR A 130 17.84 -10.71 7.62
C THR A 130 18.64 -9.95 8.70
N ASP A 131 19.97 -10.03 8.63
CA ASP A 131 20.86 -9.26 9.52
C ASP A 131 20.73 -7.73 9.31
N LEU A 132 20.18 -7.29 8.19
CA LEU A 132 19.93 -5.87 7.89
C LEU A 132 18.70 -5.35 8.64
N CYS A 133 17.64 -6.16 8.71
CA CYS A 133 16.41 -5.79 9.39
C CYS A 133 15.80 -7.03 10.08
N PRO A 134 15.97 -7.19 11.38
CA PRO A 134 15.41 -8.33 12.13
C PRO A 134 13.88 -8.33 12.18
N GLY A 135 13.23 -7.22 11.78
CA GLY A 135 11.80 -7.02 11.89
C GLY A 135 11.39 -6.49 13.24
N ARG A 136 10.15 -6.80 13.64
CA ARG A 136 9.62 -6.42 14.96
C ARG A 136 10.39 -7.16 16.06
N THR A 137 10.86 -6.42 17.05
CA THR A 137 11.64 -6.93 18.19
C THR A 137 10.90 -6.82 19.53
N SER A 138 9.73 -6.15 19.53
CA SER A 138 8.86 -5.99 20.70
C SER A 138 7.40 -5.93 20.26
N ASP A 139 6.50 -6.48 21.07
CA ASP A 139 5.06 -6.44 20.83
C ASP A 139 4.47 -5.02 20.95
N GLU A 140 5.21 -4.09 21.57
CA GLU A 140 4.82 -2.70 21.74
C GLU A 140 5.13 -1.82 20.49
N GLN A 141 6.00 -2.31 19.60
CA GLN A 141 6.41 -1.52 18.44
C GLN A 141 5.25 -1.27 17.47
N ILE A 142 5.08 -0.02 17.07
CA ILE A 142 4.23 0.38 15.94
C ILE A 142 5.03 0.17 14.67
N THR A 143 4.49 -0.60 13.73
CA THR A 143 5.15 -0.88 12.45
C THR A 143 4.34 -0.35 11.27
N TYR A 144 5.02 0.23 10.29
CA TYR A 144 4.39 0.76 9.10
C TYR A 144 4.99 0.15 7.83
N HIS A 145 4.13 -0.44 7.00
CA HIS A 145 4.49 -0.89 5.66
C HIS A 145 3.88 0.03 4.59
N LYS A 146 4.73 0.73 3.87
CA LYS A 146 4.34 1.44 2.67
C LYS A 146 4.35 0.49 1.48
N ASN A 147 3.18 -0.05 1.16
CA ASN A 147 2.99 -0.85 -0.04
C ASN A 147 2.82 0.08 -1.24
N THR A 148 3.90 0.35 -1.94
CA THR A 148 3.84 1.06 -3.22
C THR A 148 3.26 0.13 -4.28
N ASN A 149 2.20 0.59 -4.96
CA ASN A 149 1.51 -0.19 -6.00
C ASN A 149 2.49 -0.73 -7.05
N GLY A 150 2.30 -2.01 -7.43
CA GLY A 150 3.03 -2.62 -8.53
C GLY A 150 4.43 -3.08 -8.14
N ASN A 151 4.50 -4.14 -7.37
CA ASN A 151 5.72 -4.93 -7.32
C ASN A 151 5.75 -5.83 -8.55
N GLY A 152 6.40 -5.39 -9.64
CA GLY A 152 6.41 -6.09 -10.92
C GLY A 152 6.85 -7.56 -10.82
N VAL A 153 7.68 -7.91 -9.84
CA VAL A 153 8.09 -9.29 -9.56
C VAL A 153 6.91 -10.12 -9.02
N ALA A 154 6.14 -9.57 -8.07
CA ALA A 154 4.96 -10.24 -7.54
C ALA A 154 3.85 -10.36 -8.59
N ASP A 155 3.62 -9.30 -9.36
CA ASP A 155 2.65 -9.29 -10.46
C ASP A 155 2.99 -10.32 -11.52
N LEU A 156 4.28 -10.42 -11.91
CA LEU A 156 4.76 -11.43 -12.84
C LEU A 156 4.58 -12.85 -12.28
N GLY A 157 4.92 -13.08 -11.01
CA GLY A 157 4.74 -14.39 -10.37
C GLY A 157 3.28 -14.84 -10.34
N ILE A 158 2.35 -13.93 -10.01
CA ILE A 158 0.91 -14.20 -10.02
C ILE A 158 0.42 -14.43 -11.45
N ALA A 159 0.84 -13.62 -12.40
CA ALA A 159 0.47 -13.77 -13.82
C ALA A 159 0.96 -15.10 -14.40
N MET A 160 2.19 -15.49 -14.12
CA MET A 160 2.74 -16.79 -14.54
C MET A 160 1.92 -17.95 -13.95
N ARG A 161 1.61 -17.90 -12.65
CA ARG A 161 0.81 -18.95 -12.02
C ARG A 161 -0.61 -19.03 -12.58
N ALA A 162 -1.24 -17.89 -12.81
CA ALA A 162 -2.56 -17.82 -13.44
C ALA A 162 -2.53 -18.38 -14.85
N TYR A 163 -1.49 -18.07 -15.63
CA TYR A 163 -1.29 -18.63 -16.98
C TYR A 163 -1.14 -20.14 -16.97
N GLU A 164 -0.29 -20.69 -16.09
CA GLU A 164 -0.12 -22.15 -15.95
C GLU A 164 -1.44 -22.86 -15.65
N LEU A 165 -2.18 -22.37 -14.64
CA LEU A 165 -3.47 -22.94 -14.26
C LEU A 165 -4.51 -22.86 -15.40
N ALA A 166 -4.56 -21.72 -16.09
CA ALA A 166 -5.48 -21.56 -17.22
C ALA A 166 -5.13 -22.51 -18.38
N LYS A 167 -3.84 -22.71 -18.64
CA LYS A 167 -3.35 -23.62 -19.65
C LYS A 167 -3.70 -25.08 -19.31
N ASP A 168 -3.47 -25.50 -18.07
CA ASP A 168 -3.78 -26.85 -17.58
C ASP A 168 -5.29 -27.14 -17.63
N ASP A 169 -6.12 -26.14 -17.32
CA ASP A 169 -7.59 -26.22 -17.37
C ASP A 169 -8.16 -26.04 -18.80
N GLY A 170 -7.33 -25.78 -19.81
CA GLY A 170 -7.77 -25.48 -21.17
C GLY A 170 -8.59 -24.20 -21.30
N ARG A 171 -8.35 -23.22 -20.44
CA ARG A 171 -9.06 -21.92 -20.42
C ARG A 171 -8.30 -20.87 -21.21
N GLY A 172 -9.05 -19.97 -21.81
CA GLY A 172 -8.50 -18.84 -22.56
C GLY A 172 -8.43 -19.09 -24.05
N SER A 173 -7.92 -18.10 -24.76
CA SER A 173 -7.71 -18.15 -26.21
C SER A 173 -6.32 -17.60 -26.53
N TRP A 174 -5.69 -18.21 -27.51
CA TRP A 174 -4.45 -17.65 -28.06
C TRP A 174 -4.79 -16.46 -28.95
N LEU A 175 -4.09 -15.36 -28.71
CA LEU A 175 -4.12 -14.19 -29.59
C LEU A 175 -2.79 -14.16 -30.35
N GLU A 176 -2.89 -14.02 -31.66
CA GLU A 176 -1.71 -13.70 -32.48
C GLU A 176 -1.42 -12.21 -32.30
N PHE A 177 -0.27 -11.90 -31.73
CA PHE A 177 0.24 -10.52 -31.72
C PHE A 177 0.89 -10.24 -33.07
N ALA A 178 0.76 -9.00 -33.52
CA ALA A 178 1.50 -8.55 -34.70
C ALA A 178 3.00 -8.73 -34.46
N GLU A 179 3.69 -9.27 -35.45
CA GLU A 179 5.16 -9.31 -35.42
C GLU A 179 5.71 -7.88 -35.34
N PRO A 180 6.90 -7.66 -34.73
CA PRO A 180 7.48 -6.32 -34.62
C PRO A 180 7.61 -5.56 -35.96
N GLU A 181 7.68 -6.30 -37.07
CA GLU A 181 7.76 -5.78 -38.43
C GLU A 181 6.42 -5.21 -38.91
N ASP A 182 5.31 -5.63 -38.29
CA ASP A 182 3.94 -5.19 -38.61
C ASP A 182 3.50 -3.95 -37.81
N LEU A 183 4.32 -3.52 -36.86
CA LEU A 183 4.04 -2.33 -36.06
C LEU A 183 4.47 -1.06 -36.80
N PRO A 184 3.67 0.03 -36.74
CA PRO A 184 4.09 1.34 -37.27
C PRO A 184 5.42 1.75 -36.65
N GLN A 185 6.40 2.08 -37.50
CA GLN A 185 7.77 2.43 -37.07
C GLN A 185 7.89 3.86 -36.51
N GLU A 186 6.80 4.62 -36.46
CA GLU A 186 6.75 5.98 -35.92
C GLU A 186 5.58 6.14 -34.95
N ILE A 187 5.88 6.52 -33.71
CA ILE A 187 4.96 7.18 -32.79
C ILE A 187 5.47 8.61 -32.59
#